data_262f23fb43fad902ae28bba3dddacbc3
#
_entry.id   262f23fb43fad902ae28bba3dddacbc3
#
_cell.length_a   1.000
_cell.length_b   1.000
_cell.length_c   1.000
_cell.angle_alpha   90.00
_cell.angle_beta   90.00
_cell.angle_gamma   90.00
#
_symmetry.space_group_name_H-M   'P 1'
#
loop_
_entity.id
_entity.type
_entity.pdbx_description
1 polymer ?
#
loop_
_entity_poly.entity_id
_entity_poly.type
_entity_poly.pdbx_seq_one_letter_code
_entity_poly.pdbx_strand_id
1 'polypeptide(L)'
;MIGGGVVGIVLIGLLVFLGIHAFGGDDKPEAGPTNSQQPTGNPSNGGDNNGGDNNGELGNATGQAKTATEKLQGIGYGCSDLFNTSQGAHRGCFKYEGATEAQAIFQFQPDGTIIGVDLTSQNEDNVNNAKVTFDAALQAIGNDTFGGSEVKKVQDAVNTGQKSQKVGSSWGEFQLRNDGDTLELAGGKSGADSLDLPKKTFDTTEVQLATALKAKNYVCTSSCSKQVGKYGSQRVYSYASEGEGIKQIEMSASGDPADVKKALPAAVNDAFGVLKGGDAAALKSYIQAHSDGKSYASYVAGWRVEITGNNSDDYASQRINISYETFFV
;
A
#
# COMPACT_ATOMS: atom_id res chain seq x y z
N MET A 1 22.83 -3.10 -33.42
CA MET A 1 23.10 -3.39 -31.98
C MET A 1 21.89 -2.87 -31.20
N ILE A 2 21.11 -3.77 -30.69
CA ILE A 2 19.82 -3.47 -30.04
C ILE A 2 20.08 -3.51 -28.54
N GLY A 3 20.00 -2.36 -27.89
CA GLY A 3 20.07 -2.26 -26.43
C GLY A 3 18.68 -2.38 -25.86
N GLY A 4 18.34 -3.54 -25.31
CA GLY A 4 17.12 -3.76 -24.55
C GLY A 4 17.23 -3.12 -23.16
N GLY A 5 16.37 -2.13 -22.90
CA GLY A 5 16.19 -1.61 -21.55
C GLY A 5 15.36 -2.57 -20.72
N VAL A 6 15.97 -3.17 -19.72
CA VAL A 6 15.27 -3.95 -18.71
C VAL A 6 14.62 -2.96 -17.74
N VAL A 7 13.30 -2.84 -17.82
CA VAL A 7 12.50 -2.19 -16.77
C VAL A 7 12.46 -3.18 -15.60
N GLY A 8 13.36 -2.99 -14.66
CA GLY A 8 13.33 -3.74 -13.39
C GLY A 8 12.20 -3.21 -12.52
N ILE A 9 11.11 -3.95 -12.44
CA ILE A 9 10.14 -3.80 -11.36
C ILE A 9 10.83 -4.33 -10.12
N VAL A 10 11.26 -3.43 -9.25
CA VAL A 10 11.82 -3.81 -7.95
C VAL A 10 10.64 -4.10 -7.04
N LEU A 11 10.25 -5.35 -6.97
CA LEU A 11 9.38 -5.87 -5.91
C LEU A 11 10.19 -5.90 -4.62
N ILE A 12 9.66 -5.32 -3.60
CA ILE A 12 10.30 -5.23 -2.29
C ILE A 12 9.54 -6.14 -1.36
N GLY A 13 10.23 -7.13 -0.85
CA GLY A 13 9.73 -8.02 0.15
C GLY A 13 9.84 -7.50 1.57
N LEU A 14 8.96 -7.91 2.37
CA LEU A 14 8.85 -7.61 3.79
C LEU A 14 8.68 -8.87 4.62
N LEU A 15 9.23 -8.90 5.81
CA LEU A 15 9.26 -10.06 6.72
C LEU A 15 8.33 -9.95 7.93
N VAL A 16 7.63 -11.03 8.27
CA VAL A 16 6.89 -11.18 9.54
C VAL A 16 7.21 -12.39 10.37
N PHE A 17 7.17 -12.19 11.64
CA PHE A 17 7.18 -13.23 12.67
C PHE A 17 5.77 -13.45 13.26
N LEU A 18 5.21 -14.64 13.10
CA LEU A 18 4.10 -15.11 13.91
C LEU A 18 4.62 -16.13 14.92
N GLY A 19 4.73 -15.68 16.17
CA GLY A 19 4.92 -16.59 17.30
C GLY A 19 3.61 -17.24 17.67
N ILE A 20 3.41 -18.51 17.29
CA ILE A 20 2.33 -19.35 17.81
C ILE A 20 2.84 -19.96 19.12
N HIS A 21 2.33 -19.51 20.26
CA HIS A 21 2.41 -20.27 21.51
C HIS A 21 1.10 -21.02 21.73
N ALA A 22 1.09 -22.26 21.30
CA ALA A 22 0.15 -23.24 21.80
C ALA A 22 0.79 -23.93 23.02
N PHE A 23 0.23 -23.72 24.18
CA PHE A 23 0.42 -24.63 25.30
C PHE A 23 -0.86 -24.78 26.09
N GLY A 24 -1.31 -26.01 26.15
CA GLY A 24 -2.31 -26.46 27.07
C GLY A 24 -1.71 -26.63 28.48
N GLY A 25 -2.56 -26.51 29.49
CA GLY A 25 -2.28 -26.78 30.88
C GLY A 25 -3.54 -26.48 31.68
N ASP A 26 -4.22 -27.53 32.12
CA ASP A 26 -5.37 -27.50 33.02
C ASP A 26 -5.02 -26.78 34.31
N ASP A 27 -5.98 -25.98 34.80
CA ASP A 27 -6.50 -26.01 36.18
C ASP A 27 -7.56 -24.90 36.38
N LYS A 28 -8.77 -25.30 36.77
CA LYS A 28 -9.81 -24.46 37.42
C LYS A 28 -9.61 -24.58 38.97
N PRO A 29 -10.16 -23.71 39.84
CA PRO A 29 -11.42 -22.95 39.71
C PRO A 29 -11.44 -21.55 40.41
N GLU A 30 -12.56 -20.93 40.27
CA GLU A 30 -13.40 -20.16 41.22
C GLU A 30 -13.67 -18.67 40.90
N ALA A 31 -14.94 -18.37 41.12
CA ALA A 31 -15.65 -17.17 40.71
C ALA A 31 -15.47 -15.97 41.65
N GLY A 32 -15.60 -14.77 41.08
CA GLY A 32 -15.88 -13.54 41.80
C GLY A 32 -16.08 -12.36 40.83
N PRO A 33 -17.20 -11.62 40.97
CA PRO A 33 -17.51 -10.56 40.02
C PRO A 33 -16.85 -9.25 40.44
N THR A 34 -16.06 -8.66 39.55
CA THR A 34 -15.69 -7.25 39.65
C THR A 34 -15.75 -6.57 38.32
N ASN A 35 -16.62 -5.60 38.29
CA ASN A 35 -16.82 -4.58 37.31
C ASN A 35 -15.48 -3.88 36.97
N SER A 36 -14.99 -3.94 35.75
CA SER A 36 -13.90 -3.09 35.29
C SER A 36 -14.16 -2.67 33.85
N GLN A 37 -14.30 -1.40 33.70
CA GLN A 37 -14.49 -0.64 32.48
C GLN A 37 -13.42 -1.02 31.44
N GLN A 38 -13.88 -1.32 30.27
CA GLN A 38 -13.10 -1.49 29.04
C GLN A 38 -12.46 -0.14 28.67
N PRO A 39 -11.15 -0.05 28.49
CA PRO A 39 -10.57 1.13 27.88
C PRO A 39 -10.82 1.05 26.36
N THR A 40 -11.81 1.77 25.89
CA THR A 40 -11.94 2.15 24.50
C THR A 40 -10.83 3.15 24.17
N GLY A 41 -9.78 2.66 23.56
CA GLY A 41 -8.68 3.47 23.05
C GLY A 41 -8.20 2.87 21.74
N ASN A 42 -8.99 3.04 20.69
CA ASN A 42 -8.55 2.87 19.32
C ASN A 42 -7.79 4.14 18.92
N PRO A 43 -6.53 4.09 18.47
CA PRO A 43 -5.88 5.29 17.94
C PRO A 43 -6.56 5.68 16.64
N SER A 44 -7.38 6.71 16.72
CA SER A 44 -7.98 7.38 15.60
C SER A 44 -6.89 7.92 14.68
N ASN A 45 -6.76 7.36 13.49
CA ASN A 45 -5.97 7.92 12.40
C ASN A 45 -6.69 9.18 11.86
N GLY A 46 -6.46 10.30 12.52
CA GLY A 46 -6.90 11.60 12.04
C GLY A 46 -6.07 12.04 10.84
N GLY A 47 -6.54 11.72 9.66
CA GLY A 47 -6.10 12.36 8.42
C GLY A 47 -7.17 13.38 8.02
N ASP A 48 -6.95 14.66 8.33
CA ASP A 48 -7.77 15.75 7.83
C ASP A 48 -7.63 15.85 6.30
N ASN A 49 -8.52 15.20 5.57
CA ASN A 49 -8.72 15.43 4.16
C ASN A 49 -9.68 16.61 3.96
N ASN A 50 -9.13 17.78 3.72
CA ASN A 50 -9.87 18.96 3.28
C ASN A 50 -10.29 18.75 1.81
N GLY A 51 -11.51 18.30 1.61
CA GLY A 51 -12.10 18.13 0.27
C GLY A 51 -13.23 17.10 0.24
N GLY A 52 -14.40 17.45 0.80
CA GLY A 52 -15.63 16.64 0.72
C GLY A 52 -15.91 15.84 1.98
N ASP A 53 -17.14 15.93 2.46
CA ASP A 53 -17.66 15.31 3.68
C ASP A 53 -17.29 13.83 3.83
N ASN A 54 -16.20 13.54 4.54
CA ASN A 54 -15.85 12.20 4.94
C ASN A 54 -16.62 11.80 6.20
N ASN A 55 -17.74 11.14 6.01
CA ASN A 55 -18.48 10.50 7.09
C ASN A 55 -17.75 9.21 7.55
N GLY A 56 -16.75 9.36 8.42
CA GLY A 56 -16.09 8.24 9.10
C GLY A 56 -15.10 7.43 8.24
N GLU A 57 -14.54 6.38 8.80
CA GLU A 57 -13.53 5.50 8.17
C GLU A 57 -13.98 4.78 6.91
N LEU A 58 -15.29 4.67 6.69
CA LEU A 58 -15.87 4.03 5.50
C LEU A 58 -16.10 5.01 4.34
N GLY A 59 -15.94 6.31 4.55
CA GLY A 59 -16.34 7.33 3.61
C GLY A 59 -17.81 7.19 3.23
N ASN A 60 -18.18 7.49 1.98
CA ASN A 60 -19.55 7.30 1.48
C ASN A 60 -19.81 5.88 0.93
N ALA A 61 -19.04 4.88 1.33
CA ALA A 61 -19.25 3.51 0.86
C ALA A 61 -20.61 2.97 1.34
N THR A 62 -21.35 2.41 0.39
CA THR A 62 -22.64 1.74 0.59
C THR A 62 -22.60 0.35 -0.04
N GLY A 63 -23.63 -0.44 0.08
CA GLY A 63 -23.79 -1.72 -0.63
C GLY A 63 -22.57 -2.65 -0.52
N GLN A 64 -22.12 -3.18 -1.65
CA GLN A 64 -20.98 -4.11 -1.73
C GLN A 64 -19.68 -3.49 -1.23
N ALA A 65 -19.40 -2.22 -1.60
CA ALA A 65 -18.17 -1.55 -1.21
C ALA A 65 -18.08 -1.36 0.31
N LYS A 66 -19.19 -1.04 0.99
CA LYS A 66 -19.24 -0.98 2.46
C LYS A 66 -18.93 -2.34 3.07
N THR A 67 -19.65 -3.37 2.65
CA THR A 67 -19.48 -4.73 3.19
C THR A 67 -18.06 -5.26 2.97
N ALA A 68 -17.48 -5.05 1.78
CA ALA A 68 -16.11 -5.45 1.47
C ALA A 68 -15.11 -4.70 2.37
N THR A 69 -15.29 -3.37 2.54
CA THR A 69 -14.42 -2.57 3.40
C THR A 69 -14.46 -3.04 4.85
N GLU A 70 -15.67 -3.23 5.42
CA GLU A 70 -15.83 -3.71 6.80
C GLU A 70 -15.19 -5.09 7.02
N LYS A 71 -15.34 -6.02 6.06
CA LYS A 71 -14.73 -7.35 6.12
C LYS A 71 -13.20 -7.28 6.03
N LEU A 72 -12.65 -6.45 5.13
CA LEU A 72 -11.22 -6.27 5.00
C LEU A 72 -10.62 -5.63 6.27
N GLN A 73 -11.27 -4.62 6.83
CA GLN A 73 -10.87 -4.03 8.12
C GLN A 73 -10.93 -5.06 9.26
N GLY A 74 -11.95 -5.93 9.26
CA GLY A 74 -12.08 -7.01 10.24
C GLY A 74 -10.95 -8.05 10.20
N ILE A 75 -10.20 -8.14 9.09
CA ILE A 75 -9.02 -9.00 8.93
C ILE A 75 -7.69 -8.21 8.89
N GLY A 76 -7.72 -6.96 9.36
CA GLY A 76 -6.54 -6.14 9.63
C GLY A 76 -6.05 -5.25 8.49
N TYR A 77 -6.87 -5.01 7.45
CA TYR A 77 -6.54 -4.02 6.42
C TYR A 77 -6.88 -2.60 6.88
N GLY A 78 -6.02 -1.64 6.59
CA GLY A 78 -6.32 -0.21 6.66
C GLY A 78 -6.80 0.30 5.30
N CYS A 79 -7.96 0.94 5.23
CA CYS A 79 -8.55 1.38 3.97
C CYS A 79 -8.53 2.90 3.82
N SER A 80 -8.28 3.37 2.59
CA SER A 80 -8.31 4.80 2.21
C SER A 80 -8.77 4.97 0.77
N ASP A 81 -9.28 6.15 0.42
CA ASP A 81 -9.72 6.46 -0.93
C ASP A 81 -8.67 7.27 -1.69
N LEU A 82 -8.34 6.83 -2.90
CA LEU A 82 -7.59 7.65 -3.85
C LEU A 82 -8.44 8.85 -4.27
N PHE A 83 -9.70 8.58 -4.57
CA PHE A 83 -10.76 9.57 -4.77
C PHE A 83 -12.12 8.98 -4.41
N ASN A 84 -13.06 9.88 -4.09
CA ASN A 84 -14.47 9.56 -3.87
C ASN A 84 -15.30 10.72 -4.42
N THR A 85 -16.05 10.48 -5.48
CA THR A 85 -16.77 11.48 -6.25
C THR A 85 -18.23 11.05 -6.48
N SER A 86 -19.03 11.93 -7.06
CA SER A 86 -20.40 11.61 -7.48
C SER A 86 -20.49 10.55 -8.60
N GLN A 87 -19.38 10.21 -9.25
CA GLN A 87 -19.32 9.18 -10.30
C GLN A 87 -18.90 7.83 -9.74
N GLY A 88 -18.32 7.77 -8.54
CA GLY A 88 -17.83 6.59 -7.88
C GLY A 88 -16.53 6.86 -7.13
N ALA A 89 -15.92 5.80 -6.66
CA ALA A 89 -14.69 5.87 -5.87
C ALA A 89 -13.68 4.79 -6.25
N HIS A 90 -12.42 5.09 -5.96
CA HIS A 90 -11.31 4.14 -6.01
C HIS A 90 -10.74 4.00 -4.62
N ARG A 91 -10.83 2.82 -4.04
CA ARG A 91 -10.42 2.50 -2.68
C ARG A 91 -9.31 1.48 -2.67
N GLY A 92 -8.30 1.70 -1.85
CA GLY A 92 -7.26 0.73 -1.51
C GLY A 92 -7.34 0.37 -0.03
N CYS A 93 -7.31 -0.91 0.24
CA CYS A 93 -7.17 -1.48 1.56
C CYS A 93 -5.82 -2.19 1.62
N PHE A 94 -4.97 -1.84 2.56
CA PHE A 94 -3.59 -2.30 2.66
C PHE A 94 -3.36 -3.00 3.99
N LYS A 95 -2.64 -4.12 3.95
CA LYS A 95 -2.19 -4.85 5.14
C LYS A 95 -0.71 -5.11 5.01
N TYR A 96 0.06 -4.42 5.82
CA TYR A 96 1.51 -4.57 5.93
C TYR A 96 1.81 -5.06 7.34
N GLU A 97 2.02 -6.33 7.47
CA GLU A 97 2.23 -6.97 8.76
C GLU A 97 3.35 -7.99 8.64
N GLY A 98 4.52 -7.58 9.17
CA GLY A 98 5.71 -8.34 9.13
C GLY A 98 6.16 -8.67 7.69
N ALA A 99 6.32 -9.99 7.20
CA ALA A 99 6.68 -10.39 5.83
C ALA A 99 5.49 -10.40 4.88
N THR A 100 4.30 -10.07 5.33
CA THR A 100 3.12 -10.03 4.48
C THR A 100 2.89 -8.62 3.98
N GLU A 101 2.92 -8.45 2.68
CA GLU A 101 2.39 -7.29 1.99
C GLU A 101 1.13 -7.72 1.25
N ALA A 102 0.01 -7.10 1.58
CA ALA A 102 -1.23 -7.41 0.90
C ALA A 102 -2.03 -6.15 0.64
N GLN A 103 -2.65 -6.12 -0.53
CA GLN A 103 -3.54 -5.05 -0.93
C GLN A 103 -4.81 -5.59 -1.56
N ALA A 104 -5.89 -4.87 -1.35
CA ALA A 104 -7.17 -5.10 -1.97
C ALA A 104 -7.67 -3.75 -2.49
N ILE A 105 -7.52 -3.54 -3.79
CA ILE A 105 -7.89 -2.29 -4.46
C ILE A 105 -9.17 -2.55 -5.23
N PHE A 106 -10.12 -1.64 -5.17
CA PHE A 106 -11.37 -1.78 -5.92
C PHE A 106 -11.99 -0.42 -6.27
N GLN A 107 -12.66 -0.41 -7.41
CA GLN A 107 -13.49 0.69 -7.84
C GLN A 107 -14.97 0.34 -7.63
N PHE A 108 -15.76 1.33 -7.25
CA PHE A 108 -17.19 1.16 -7.06
C PHE A 108 -18.00 2.38 -7.49
N GLN A 109 -19.23 2.12 -7.91
CA GLN A 109 -20.21 3.14 -8.31
C GLN A 109 -20.84 3.82 -7.07
N PRO A 110 -21.56 4.94 -7.23
CA PRO A 110 -22.17 5.67 -6.10
C PRO A 110 -23.15 4.84 -5.25
N ASP A 111 -23.75 3.81 -5.81
CA ASP A 111 -24.61 2.86 -5.10
C ASP A 111 -23.84 1.77 -4.32
N GLY A 112 -22.51 1.81 -4.39
CA GLY A 112 -21.62 0.85 -3.77
C GLY A 112 -21.39 -0.44 -4.57
N THR A 113 -21.91 -0.55 -5.80
CA THR A 113 -21.61 -1.68 -6.67
C THR A 113 -20.15 -1.68 -7.07
N ILE A 114 -19.40 -2.74 -6.74
CA ILE A 114 -18.01 -2.91 -7.14
C ILE A 114 -17.94 -3.29 -8.62
N ILE A 115 -17.08 -2.56 -9.37
CA ILE A 115 -16.93 -2.69 -10.83
C ILE A 115 -15.55 -3.16 -11.27
N GLY A 116 -14.55 -3.07 -10.42
CA GLY A 116 -13.20 -3.56 -10.69
C GLY A 116 -12.48 -3.91 -9.40
N VAL A 117 -11.62 -4.91 -9.43
CA VAL A 117 -10.86 -5.39 -8.28
C VAL A 117 -9.43 -5.74 -8.69
N ASP A 118 -8.49 -5.44 -7.81
CA ASP A 118 -7.11 -5.90 -7.84
C ASP A 118 -6.73 -6.35 -6.43
N LEU A 119 -6.41 -7.64 -6.29
CA LEU A 119 -5.99 -8.25 -5.05
C LEU A 119 -4.56 -8.73 -5.21
N THR A 120 -3.66 -8.28 -4.35
CA THR A 120 -2.30 -8.80 -4.30
C THR A 120 -1.99 -9.24 -2.87
N SER A 121 -1.27 -10.34 -2.76
CA SER A 121 -0.68 -10.79 -1.50
C SER A 121 0.69 -11.38 -1.77
N GLN A 122 1.67 -10.91 -1.03
CA GLN A 122 3.06 -11.36 -1.10
C GLN A 122 3.58 -11.75 0.29
N ASN A 123 4.41 -12.78 0.33
CA ASN A 123 5.19 -13.13 1.51
C ASN A 123 6.44 -13.91 1.07
N GLU A 124 7.59 -13.24 1.05
CA GLU A 124 8.86 -13.81 0.56
C GLU A 124 9.34 -15.00 1.40
N ASP A 125 9.01 -15.03 2.70
CA ASP A 125 9.46 -16.10 3.59
C ASP A 125 8.55 -17.32 3.56
N ASN A 126 7.26 -17.13 3.24
CA ASN A 126 6.28 -18.20 3.36
C ASN A 126 5.12 -18.08 2.37
N VAL A 127 5.24 -18.80 1.27
CA VAL A 127 4.21 -18.89 0.22
C VAL A 127 2.82 -19.23 0.77
N ASN A 128 2.74 -20.08 1.82
CA ASN A 128 1.45 -20.43 2.40
C ASN A 128 0.79 -19.23 3.10
N ASN A 129 1.58 -18.35 3.72
CA ASN A 129 1.04 -17.12 4.31
C ASN A 129 0.51 -16.17 3.24
N ALA A 130 1.19 -16.04 2.09
CA ALA A 130 0.67 -15.29 0.95
C ALA A 130 -0.68 -15.85 0.49
N LYS A 131 -0.79 -17.19 0.34
CA LYS A 131 -2.04 -17.84 -0.06
C LYS A 131 -3.17 -17.64 0.94
N VAL A 132 -2.90 -17.78 2.24
CA VAL A 132 -3.90 -17.59 3.31
C VAL A 132 -4.40 -16.15 3.34
N THR A 133 -3.49 -15.18 3.21
CA THR A 133 -3.84 -13.76 3.19
C THR A 133 -4.62 -13.40 1.94
N PHE A 134 -4.19 -13.90 0.76
CA PHE A 134 -4.90 -13.74 -0.50
C PHE A 134 -6.33 -14.31 -0.41
N ASP A 135 -6.47 -15.54 0.09
CA ASP A 135 -7.78 -16.21 0.20
C ASP A 135 -8.73 -15.46 1.14
N ALA A 136 -8.21 -14.95 2.25
CA ALA A 136 -8.99 -14.14 3.18
C ALA A 136 -9.49 -12.83 2.53
N ALA A 137 -8.66 -12.13 1.76
CA ALA A 137 -9.05 -10.94 1.01
C ALA A 137 -10.05 -11.28 -0.11
N LEU A 138 -9.79 -12.36 -0.87
CA LEU A 138 -10.70 -12.85 -1.90
C LEU A 138 -12.09 -13.17 -1.36
N GLN A 139 -12.17 -13.81 -0.20
CA GLN A 139 -13.46 -14.11 0.45
C GLN A 139 -14.13 -12.84 0.98
N ALA A 140 -13.36 -11.91 1.54
CA ALA A 140 -13.89 -10.66 2.08
C ALA A 140 -14.59 -9.82 1.00
N ILE A 141 -14.00 -9.72 -0.19
CA ILE A 141 -14.59 -8.99 -1.32
C ILE A 141 -15.54 -9.90 -2.11
N GLY A 142 -15.10 -11.09 -2.46
CA GLY A 142 -15.68 -11.87 -3.53
C GLY A 142 -17.05 -12.44 -3.23
N ASN A 143 -17.32 -12.86 -2.00
CA ASN A 143 -18.59 -13.53 -1.66
C ASN A 143 -19.82 -12.66 -1.95
N ASP A 144 -19.73 -11.36 -1.70
CA ASP A 144 -20.84 -10.41 -1.92
C ASP A 144 -20.76 -9.70 -3.30
N THR A 145 -19.60 -9.79 -3.97
CA THR A 145 -19.35 -9.10 -5.25
C THR A 145 -19.49 -10.06 -6.43
N PHE A 146 -18.76 -11.17 -6.42
CA PHE A 146 -18.75 -12.16 -7.52
C PHE A 146 -19.71 -13.31 -7.28
N GLY A 147 -19.96 -13.62 -6.00
CA GLY A 147 -20.68 -14.82 -5.54
C GLY A 147 -19.73 -15.97 -5.17
N GLY A 148 -20.16 -16.81 -4.23
CA GLY A 148 -19.32 -17.87 -3.65
C GLY A 148 -18.84 -18.92 -4.66
N SER A 149 -19.60 -19.21 -5.72
CA SER A 149 -19.18 -20.12 -6.80
C SER A 149 -18.00 -19.56 -7.60
N GLU A 150 -17.96 -18.24 -7.83
CA GLU A 150 -16.89 -17.56 -8.55
C GLU A 150 -15.62 -17.45 -7.69
N VAL A 151 -15.78 -17.15 -6.39
CA VAL A 151 -14.69 -17.22 -5.41
C VAL A 151 -14.02 -18.59 -5.44
N LYS A 152 -14.83 -19.66 -5.42
CA LYS A 152 -14.31 -21.03 -5.49
C LYS A 152 -13.54 -21.31 -6.78
N LYS A 153 -13.98 -20.81 -7.94
CA LYS A 153 -13.22 -20.96 -9.20
C LYS A 153 -11.82 -20.33 -9.10
N VAL A 154 -11.72 -19.14 -8.50
CA VAL A 154 -10.42 -18.48 -8.29
C VAL A 154 -9.56 -19.31 -7.33
N GLN A 155 -10.11 -19.79 -6.22
CA GLN A 155 -9.39 -20.65 -5.28
C GLN A 155 -8.89 -21.94 -5.95
N ASP A 156 -9.73 -22.60 -6.74
CA ASP A 156 -9.35 -23.80 -7.50
C ASP A 156 -8.23 -23.45 -8.50
N ALA A 157 -8.30 -22.31 -9.17
CA ALA A 157 -7.26 -21.83 -10.08
C ALA A 157 -5.92 -21.56 -9.36
N VAL A 158 -5.93 -20.92 -8.18
CA VAL A 158 -4.73 -20.73 -7.34
C VAL A 158 -4.08 -22.07 -7.00
N ASN A 159 -4.90 -23.08 -6.69
CA ASN A 159 -4.41 -24.41 -6.31
C ASN A 159 -3.81 -25.20 -7.48
N THR A 160 -4.05 -24.81 -8.74
CA THR A 160 -3.35 -25.44 -9.89
C THR A 160 -1.86 -25.11 -9.93
N GLY A 161 -1.44 -24.02 -9.29
CA GLY A 161 -0.05 -23.55 -9.27
C GLY A 161 0.43 -22.98 -10.62
N GLN A 162 -0.47 -22.72 -11.57
CA GLN A 162 -0.12 -22.09 -12.84
C GLN A 162 0.31 -20.64 -12.63
N LYS A 163 1.43 -20.23 -13.26
CA LYS A 163 1.99 -18.89 -13.10
C LYS A 163 1.08 -17.75 -13.59
N SER A 164 0.29 -18.00 -14.64
CA SER A 164 -0.66 -17.02 -15.16
C SER A 164 -1.80 -17.74 -15.84
N GLN A 165 -3.03 -17.34 -15.53
CA GLN A 165 -4.22 -17.90 -16.14
C GLN A 165 -5.40 -16.91 -16.12
N LYS A 166 -6.30 -17.10 -17.07
CA LYS A 166 -7.59 -16.43 -17.09
C LYS A 166 -8.64 -17.30 -16.41
N VAL A 167 -9.43 -16.70 -15.54
CA VAL A 167 -10.52 -17.38 -14.85
C VAL A 167 -11.84 -16.71 -15.24
N GLY A 168 -12.61 -17.38 -16.09
CA GLY A 168 -13.92 -16.88 -16.53
C GLY A 168 -14.96 -16.99 -15.44
N SER A 169 -15.74 -15.94 -15.24
CA SER A 169 -16.83 -15.90 -14.28
C SER A 169 -18.07 -15.23 -14.87
N SER A 170 -19.21 -15.40 -14.20
CA SER A 170 -20.45 -14.68 -14.52
C SER A 170 -20.36 -13.17 -14.19
N TRP A 171 -19.45 -12.78 -13.32
CA TRP A 171 -19.20 -11.39 -12.95
C TRP A 171 -18.31 -10.68 -13.97
N GLY A 172 -17.23 -11.35 -14.44
CA GLY A 172 -16.29 -10.85 -15.42
C GLY A 172 -15.13 -11.83 -15.64
N GLU A 173 -14.11 -11.44 -16.38
CA GLU A 173 -12.90 -12.24 -16.58
C GLU A 173 -11.85 -11.81 -15.54
N PHE A 174 -11.27 -12.76 -14.84
CA PHE A 174 -10.16 -12.52 -13.94
C PHE A 174 -8.83 -12.92 -14.59
N GLN A 175 -7.81 -12.11 -14.37
CA GLN A 175 -6.41 -12.44 -14.60
C GLN A 175 -5.79 -12.85 -13.27
N LEU A 176 -5.34 -14.10 -13.17
CA LEU A 176 -4.66 -14.62 -11.99
C LEU A 176 -3.19 -14.81 -12.30
N ARG A 177 -2.31 -14.28 -11.45
CA ARG A 177 -0.86 -14.52 -11.46
C ARG A 177 -0.45 -15.20 -10.17
N ASN A 178 0.51 -16.12 -10.28
CA ASN A 178 1.07 -16.86 -9.16
C ASN A 178 2.57 -17.05 -9.40
N ASP A 179 3.38 -16.17 -8.85
CA ASP A 179 4.84 -16.19 -8.97
C ASP A 179 5.53 -16.89 -7.78
N GLY A 180 4.77 -17.72 -7.05
CA GLY A 180 5.23 -18.48 -5.89
C GLY A 180 4.98 -17.73 -4.59
N ASP A 181 5.77 -16.73 -4.27
CA ASP A 181 5.63 -15.88 -3.08
C ASP A 181 4.59 -14.76 -3.24
N THR A 182 4.15 -14.50 -4.48
CA THR A 182 3.21 -13.45 -4.83
C THR A 182 2.00 -14.03 -5.57
N LEU A 183 0.81 -13.62 -5.14
CA LEU A 183 -0.47 -13.90 -5.79
C LEU A 183 -1.15 -12.58 -6.15
N GLU A 184 -1.59 -12.47 -7.41
CA GLU A 184 -2.32 -11.31 -7.92
C GLU A 184 -3.59 -11.76 -8.64
N LEU A 185 -4.70 -11.07 -8.40
CA LEU A 185 -5.96 -11.23 -9.10
C LEU A 185 -6.47 -9.87 -9.53
N ALA A 186 -6.59 -9.65 -10.82
CA ALA A 186 -7.23 -8.45 -11.36
C ALA A 186 -8.45 -8.82 -12.19
N GLY A 187 -9.51 -8.02 -12.14
CA GLY A 187 -10.70 -8.25 -12.94
C GLY A 187 -11.71 -7.13 -12.89
N GLY A 188 -12.40 -6.93 -14.02
CA GLY A 188 -13.47 -5.95 -14.18
C GLY A 188 -14.83 -6.62 -14.38
N LYS A 189 -15.88 -5.99 -13.86
CA LYS A 189 -17.27 -6.43 -14.03
C LYS A 189 -17.70 -6.29 -15.50
N SER A 190 -18.21 -7.34 -16.08
CA SER A 190 -18.71 -7.35 -17.46
C SER A 190 -19.70 -6.22 -17.72
N GLY A 191 -19.45 -5.40 -18.72
CA GLY A 191 -20.31 -4.29 -19.13
C GLY A 191 -20.22 -3.05 -18.26
N ALA A 192 -19.24 -2.99 -17.33
CA ALA A 192 -18.92 -1.78 -16.58
C ALA A 192 -17.60 -1.19 -17.09
N ASP A 193 -17.55 0.13 -17.20
CA ASP A 193 -16.32 0.85 -17.50
C ASP A 193 -15.59 1.17 -16.21
N SER A 194 -14.26 1.06 -16.21
CA SER A 194 -13.44 1.50 -15.08
C SER A 194 -13.46 3.03 -14.96
N LEU A 195 -13.31 3.52 -13.73
CA LEU A 195 -13.18 4.96 -13.47
C LEU A 195 -11.75 5.41 -13.77
N ASP A 196 -11.63 6.58 -14.40
CA ASP A 196 -10.35 7.18 -14.69
C ASP A 196 -9.58 7.53 -13.41
N LEU A 197 -8.30 7.17 -13.40
CA LEU A 197 -7.41 7.53 -12.30
C LEU A 197 -6.85 8.93 -12.47
N PRO A 198 -6.73 9.72 -11.38
CA PRO A 198 -6.11 11.02 -11.44
C PRO A 198 -4.61 10.91 -11.78
N LYS A 199 -4.17 11.64 -12.80
CA LYS A 199 -2.75 11.79 -13.13
C LYS A 199 -2.19 12.99 -12.38
N LYS A 200 -1.63 12.74 -11.21
CA LYS A 200 -1.05 13.78 -10.36
C LYS A 200 0.42 14.03 -10.67
N THR A 201 0.82 15.30 -10.55
CA THR A 201 2.21 15.73 -10.60
C THR A 201 2.44 16.80 -9.55
N PHE A 202 3.65 16.86 -9.01
CA PHE A 202 4.10 18.03 -8.25
C PHE A 202 4.39 19.18 -9.23
N ASP A 203 4.23 20.42 -8.78
CA ASP A 203 4.60 21.62 -9.58
C ASP A 203 6.11 21.80 -9.70
N THR A 204 6.88 20.92 -9.06
CA THR A 204 8.34 20.93 -9.05
C THR A 204 8.89 20.01 -10.13
N THR A 205 9.83 20.48 -10.94
CA THR A 205 10.55 19.65 -11.92
C THR A 205 11.73 18.92 -11.29
N GLU A 206 12.20 17.84 -11.94
CA GLU A 206 13.39 17.09 -11.50
C GLU A 206 14.63 18.00 -11.44
N VAL A 207 14.78 18.94 -12.38
CA VAL A 207 15.91 19.91 -12.39
C VAL A 207 15.87 20.83 -11.19
N GLN A 208 14.69 21.34 -10.81
CA GLN A 208 14.54 22.18 -9.62
C GLN A 208 14.85 21.41 -8.34
N LEU A 209 14.35 20.17 -8.21
CA LEU A 209 14.63 19.30 -7.07
C LEU A 209 16.14 18.99 -6.98
N ALA A 210 16.75 18.54 -8.06
CA ALA A 210 18.17 18.21 -8.08
C ALA A 210 19.07 19.44 -7.76
N THR A 211 18.73 20.62 -8.27
CA THR A 211 19.45 21.86 -7.97
C THR A 211 19.40 22.20 -6.49
N ALA A 212 18.23 22.10 -5.87
CA ALA A 212 18.07 22.39 -4.46
C ALA A 212 18.76 21.34 -3.56
N LEU A 213 18.73 20.05 -3.96
CA LEU A 213 19.42 18.98 -3.23
C LEU A 213 20.94 19.10 -3.34
N LYS A 214 21.49 19.53 -4.50
CA LYS A 214 22.92 19.83 -4.66
C LYS A 214 23.38 20.93 -3.69
N ALA A 215 22.55 21.97 -3.47
CA ALA A 215 22.84 23.01 -2.48
C ALA A 215 22.86 22.49 -1.03
N LYS A 216 22.35 21.28 -0.79
CA LYS A 216 22.36 20.57 0.50
C LYS A 216 23.40 19.45 0.55
N ASN A 217 24.40 19.51 -0.33
CA ASN A 217 25.51 18.55 -0.45
C ASN A 217 25.11 17.15 -0.91
N TYR A 218 24.04 17.00 -1.71
CA TYR A 218 23.81 15.79 -2.44
C TYR A 218 24.62 15.74 -3.74
N VAL A 219 25.06 14.55 -4.09
CA VAL A 219 25.62 14.25 -5.42
C VAL A 219 24.48 13.74 -6.28
N CYS A 220 24.12 14.46 -7.34
CA CYS A 220 23.00 14.14 -8.20
C CYS A 220 23.49 13.71 -9.58
N THR A 221 23.11 12.49 -10.00
CA THR A 221 23.23 11.94 -11.37
C THR A 221 21.83 11.49 -11.83
N SER A 222 21.54 10.21 -11.91
CA SER A 222 20.18 9.65 -12.09
C SER A 222 19.33 9.71 -10.82
N SER A 223 19.93 9.93 -9.69
CA SER A 223 19.31 10.20 -8.40
C SER A 223 20.23 11.08 -7.58
N CYS A 224 19.72 11.69 -6.53
CA CYS A 224 20.50 12.49 -5.60
C CYS A 224 20.83 11.69 -4.35
N SER A 225 22.10 11.52 -4.04
CA SER A 225 22.55 10.76 -2.87
C SER A 225 23.51 11.55 -2.00
N LYS A 226 23.53 11.23 -0.71
CA LYS A 226 24.41 11.84 0.29
C LYS A 226 24.84 10.76 1.27
N GLN A 227 26.11 10.73 1.62
CA GLN A 227 26.62 9.81 2.62
C GLN A 227 26.12 10.16 4.01
N VAL A 228 25.80 9.15 4.80
CA VAL A 228 25.37 9.24 6.19
C VAL A 228 26.21 8.30 7.04
N GLY A 229 26.78 8.80 8.12
CA GLY A 229 27.71 8.03 8.93
C GLY A 229 28.89 7.50 8.11
N LYS A 230 29.43 6.33 8.52
CA LYS A 230 30.59 5.73 7.86
C LYS A 230 30.21 4.86 6.65
N TYR A 231 29.08 4.19 6.71
CA TYR A 231 28.68 3.16 5.72
C TYR A 231 27.28 3.39 5.14
N GLY A 232 26.55 4.38 5.65
CA GLY A 232 25.18 4.62 5.24
C GLY A 232 25.06 5.64 4.11
N SER A 233 23.88 5.69 3.54
CA SER A 233 23.48 6.67 2.52
C SER A 233 22.04 7.09 2.69
N GLN A 234 21.75 8.32 2.30
CA GLN A 234 20.38 8.77 2.02
C GLN A 234 20.25 9.12 0.54
N ARG A 235 19.11 8.84 -0.04
CA ARG A 235 18.86 8.99 -1.46
C ARG A 235 17.48 9.61 -1.70
N VAL A 236 17.42 10.46 -2.72
CA VAL A 236 16.17 10.98 -3.29
C VAL A 236 16.22 10.67 -4.79
N TYR A 237 15.24 9.95 -5.25
CA TYR A 237 15.00 9.65 -6.66
C TYR A 237 13.67 10.28 -7.07
N SER A 238 13.58 10.85 -8.25
CA SER A 238 12.36 11.37 -8.83
C SER A 238 12.19 10.90 -10.26
N TYR A 239 10.95 10.84 -10.69
CA TYR A 239 10.60 10.55 -12.06
C TYR A 239 9.54 11.54 -12.57
N ALA A 240 9.79 12.09 -13.74
CA ALA A 240 8.86 12.94 -14.48
C ALA A 240 8.92 12.59 -15.97
N SER A 241 7.88 12.94 -16.74
CA SER A 241 8.00 13.00 -18.20
C SER A 241 8.70 14.31 -18.59
N GLU A 242 9.29 14.35 -19.77
CA GLU A 242 10.01 15.52 -20.25
C GLU A 242 9.13 16.79 -20.20
N GLY A 243 9.60 17.82 -19.51
CA GLY A 243 8.90 19.09 -19.35
C GLY A 243 7.74 19.09 -18.37
N GLU A 244 7.45 17.96 -17.70
CA GLU A 244 6.38 17.84 -16.72
C GLU A 244 6.90 17.93 -15.27
N GLY A 245 5.97 18.09 -14.32
CA GLY A 245 6.25 17.97 -12.91
C GLY A 245 6.54 16.53 -12.49
N ILE A 246 7.11 16.37 -11.31
CA ILE A 246 7.46 15.06 -10.74
C ILE A 246 6.19 14.23 -10.51
N LYS A 247 6.15 13.01 -11.07
CA LYS A 247 5.06 12.03 -10.98
C LYS A 247 5.31 10.98 -9.90
N GLN A 248 6.55 10.74 -9.59
CA GLN A 248 6.98 9.81 -8.55
C GLN A 248 8.18 10.38 -7.82
N ILE A 249 8.21 10.20 -6.52
CA ILE A 249 9.39 10.51 -5.72
C ILE A 249 9.61 9.37 -4.71
N GLU A 250 10.86 8.95 -4.62
CA GLU A 250 11.33 7.99 -3.65
C GLU A 250 12.38 8.65 -2.75
N MET A 251 12.24 8.48 -1.46
CA MET A 251 13.21 8.88 -0.45
C MET A 251 13.61 7.66 0.34
N SER A 252 14.91 7.42 0.46
CA SER A 252 15.40 6.26 1.22
C SER A 252 16.64 6.61 2.04
N ALA A 253 16.84 5.82 3.08
CA ALA A 253 18.06 5.83 3.88
C ALA A 253 18.43 4.41 4.26
N SER A 254 19.73 4.11 4.24
CA SER A 254 20.26 2.81 4.60
C SER A 254 21.60 2.95 5.33
N GLY A 255 21.93 1.99 6.19
CA GLY A 255 23.17 1.96 6.96
C GLY A 255 22.98 1.56 8.41
N ASP A 256 23.78 2.13 9.31
CA ASP A 256 23.62 1.92 10.74
C ASP A 256 22.24 2.41 11.22
N PRO A 257 21.51 1.65 12.04
CA PRO A 257 20.16 2.00 12.48
C PRO A 257 20.03 3.38 13.11
N ALA A 258 21.05 3.81 13.89
CA ALA A 258 21.06 5.12 14.51
C ALA A 258 21.22 6.26 13.49
N ASP A 259 21.94 6.00 12.39
CA ASP A 259 22.11 6.94 11.29
C ASP A 259 20.88 7.01 10.41
N VAL A 260 20.25 5.87 10.08
CA VAL A 260 19.04 5.80 9.26
C VAL A 260 17.88 6.54 9.93
N LYS A 261 17.70 6.37 11.25
CA LYS A 261 16.69 7.08 12.05
C LYS A 261 16.76 8.61 11.93
N LYS A 262 17.94 9.16 11.63
CA LYS A 262 18.16 10.61 11.41
C LYS A 262 18.12 10.97 9.93
N ALA A 263 18.65 10.11 9.08
CA ALA A 263 18.85 10.35 7.67
C ALA A 263 17.54 10.40 6.88
N LEU A 264 16.60 9.47 7.15
CA LEU A 264 15.32 9.45 6.44
C LEU A 264 14.48 10.71 6.69
N PRO A 265 14.24 11.16 7.94
CA PRO A 265 13.58 12.44 8.19
C PRO A 265 14.30 13.65 7.57
N ALA A 266 15.63 13.61 7.49
CA ALA A 266 16.41 14.66 6.83
C ALA A 266 16.16 14.65 5.32
N ALA A 267 16.18 13.48 4.66
CA ALA A 267 15.86 13.35 3.24
C ALA A 267 14.45 13.84 2.92
N VAL A 268 13.47 13.46 3.75
CA VAL A 268 12.08 13.94 3.64
C VAL A 268 12.01 15.47 3.75
N ASN A 269 12.63 16.04 4.77
CA ASN A 269 12.62 17.49 4.94
C ASN A 269 13.34 18.23 3.81
N ASP A 270 14.42 17.65 3.27
CA ASP A 270 15.17 18.22 2.16
C ASP A 270 14.35 18.19 0.87
N ALA A 271 13.67 17.11 0.56
CA ALA A 271 12.81 16.97 -0.61
C ALA A 271 11.54 17.84 -0.49
N PHE A 272 10.81 17.74 0.60
CA PHE A 272 9.59 18.52 0.81
C PHE A 272 9.83 20.00 1.05
N GLY A 273 11.05 20.43 1.31
CA GLY A 273 11.43 21.84 1.31
C GLY A 273 11.43 22.47 -0.08
N VAL A 274 11.38 21.65 -1.14
CA VAL A 274 11.41 22.08 -2.55
C VAL A 274 10.14 21.71 -3.31
N LEU A 275 9.54 20.55 -2.97
CA LEU A 275 8.32 20.09 -3.60
C LEU A 275 7.19 21.10 -3.39
N LYS A 276 6.56 21.47 -4.50
CA LYS A 276 5.43 22.41 -4.56
C LYS A 276 4.19 21.70 -5.08
N GLY A 277 3.04 22.19 -4.66
CA GLY A 277 1.72 21.68 -4.98
C GLY A 277 0.87 21.56 -3.72
N GLY A 278 -0.45 21.61 -3.87
CA GLY A 278 -1.39 21.62 -2.74
C GLY A 278 -1.32 20.38 -1.85
N ASP A 279 -0.85 19.26 -2.42
CA ASP A 279 -0.80 17.95 -1.74
C ASP A 279 0.47 17.76 -0.88
N ALA A 280 1.54 18.55 -1.10
CA ALA A 280 2.83 18.35 -0.46
C ALA A 280 2.76 18.41 1.08
N ALA A 281 1.94 19.27 1.64
CA ALA A 281 1.79 19.40 3.09
C ALA A 281 1.14 18.15 3.71
N ALA A 282 0.06 17.64 3.11
CA ALA A 282 -0.63 16.45 3.58
C ALA A 282 0.26 15.20 3.49
N LEU A 283 0.96 15.03 2.36
CA LEU A 283 1.92 13.95 2.16
C LEU A 283 3.03 13.97 3.20
N LYS A 284 3.64 15.14 3.44
CA LYS A 284 4.68 15.30 4.45
C LYS A 284 4.17 14.95 5.85
N SER A 285 2.98 15.43 6.21
CA SER A 285 2.36 15.15 7.51
C SER A 285 2.12 13.66 7.72
N TYR A 286 1.57 12.98 6.72
CA TYR A 286 1.37 11.54 6.75
C TYR A 286 2.68 10.77 6.97
N ILE A 287 3.73 11.09 6.18
CA ILE A 287 5.03 10.46 6.30
C ILE A 287 5.63 10.66 7.70
N GLN A 288 5.54 11.87 8.24
CA GLN A 288 6.06 12.17 9.58
C GLN A 288 5.34 11.39 10.68
N ALA A 289 4.03 11.18 10.53
CA ALA A 289 3.24 10.38 11.46
C ALA A 289 3.56 8.86 11.39
N HIS A 290 4.12 8.38 10.27
CA HIS A 290 4.43 6.98 10.01
C HIS A 290 5.93 6.70 9.88
N SER A 291 6.78 7.49 10.53
CA SER A 291 8.25 7.34 10.52
C SER A 291 8.76 6.54 11.73
N ASP A 292 8.01 5.54 12.19
CA ASP A 292 8.34 4.70 13.36
C ASP A 292 9.15 3.44 13.00
N GLY A 293 9.53 3.29 11.73
CA GLY A 293 10.29 2.15 11.23
C GLY A 293 9.45 0.94 10.82
N LYS A 294 8.13 1.03 10.90
CA LYS A 294 7.21 0.02 10.36
C LYS A 294 6.85 0.32 8.91
N SER A 295 6.19 -0.64 8.28
CA SER A 295 5.69 -0.50 6.92
C SER A 295 4.23 -0.08 6.89
N TYR A 296 3.91 0.79 5.94
CA TYR A 296 2.59 1.37 5.74
C TYR A 296 2.31 1.57 4.26
N ALA A 297 1.07 1.44 3.86
CA ALA A 297 0.59 1.95 2.57
C ALA A 297 -0.77 2.61 2.74
N SER A 298 -1.02 3.66 1.97
CA SER A 298 -2.28 4.40 1.99
C SER A 298 -2.41 5.30 0.77
N TYR A 299 -3.62 5.73 0.50
CA TYR A 299 -3.85 6.88 -0.36
C TYR A 299 -3.92 8.16 0.47
N VAL A 300 -3.13 9.14 0.09
CA VAL A 300 -3.04 10.44 0.77
C VAL A 300 -3.12 11.56 -0.27
N ALA A 301 -4.13 12.40 -0.15
CA ALA A 301 -4.35 13.52 -1.06
C ALA A 301 -4.37 13.11 -2.56
N GLY A 302 -4.85 11.90 -2.86
CA GLY A 302 -4.93 11.36 -4.23
C GLY A 302 -3.61 10.81 -4.77
N TRP A 303 -2.63 10.56 -3.91
CA TRP A 303 -1.39 9.86 -4.22
C TRP A 303 -1.33 8.52 -3.49
N ARG A 304 -0.67 7.54 -4.09
CA ARG A 304 -0.26 6.32 -3.41
C ARG A 304 1.01 6.59 -2.63
N VAL A 305 0.99 6.31 -1.33
CA VAL A 305 2.15 6.44 -0.43
C VAL A 305 2.46 5.07 0.14
N GLU A 306 3.70 4.64 -0.03
CA GLU A 306 4.22 3.40 0.56
C GLU A 306 5.44 3.74 1.40
N ILE A 307 5.48 3.23 2.62
CA ILE A 307 6.60 3.33 3.54
C ILE A 307 7.00 1.91 3.87
N THR A 308 8.25 1.55 3.59
CA THR A 308 8.77 0.22 3.88
C THR A 308 10.07 0.36 4.67
N GLY A 309 10.32 -0.59 5.54
CA GLY A 309 11.53 -0.59 6.34
C GLY A 309 11.95 -2.00 6.73
N ASN A 310 13.24 -2.23 6.71
CA ASN A 310 13.88 -3.40 7.28
C ASN A 310 14.89 -2.91 8.33
N ASN A 311 14.70 -3.34 9.56
CA ASN A 311 15.57 -2.98 10.68
C ASN A 311 16.12 -4.27 11.31
N SER A 312 17.42 -4.46 11.21
CA SER A 312 18.16 -5.42 12.02
C SER A 312 19.05 -4.68 13.02
N ASP A 313 19.65 -5.39 13.94
CA ASP A 313 20.53 -4.79 14.96
C ASP A 313 21.75 -4.11 14.32
N ASP A 314 22.24 -4.64 13.20
CA ASP A 314 23.46 -4.18 12.54
C ASP A 314 23.19 -3.31 11.30
N TYR A 315 21.98 -3.34 10.73
CA TYR A 315 21.67 -2.65 9.49
C TYR A 315 20.19 -2.29 9.40
N ALA A 316 19.92 -1.06 9.00
CA ALA A 316 18.58 -0.60 8.69
C ALA A 316 18.49 -0.07 7.27
N SER A 317 17.34 -0.26 6.66
CA SER A 317 16.95 0.35 5.38
C SER A 317 15.51 0.80 5.47
N GLN A 318 15.25 2.06 5.14
CA GLN A 318 13.91 2.62 5.12
C GLN A 318 13.68 3.36 3.81
N ARG A 319 12.48 3.27 3.28
CA ARG A 319 12.10 3.81 1.99
C ARG A 319 10.68 4.35 2.04
N ILE A 320 10.48 5.47 1.38
CA ILE A 320 9.19 6.12 1.16
C ILE A 320 9.04 6.27 -0.35
N ASN A 321 7.96 5.74 -0.90
CA ASN A 321 7.59 5.92 -2.30
C ASN A 321 6.26 6.67 -2.38
N ILE A 322 6.20 7.72 -3.19
CA ILE A 322 5.00 8.48 -3.50
C ILE A 322 4.84 8.45 -5.01
N SER A 323 3.75 7.90 -5.48
CA SER A 323 3.45 7.76 -6.91
C SER A 323 1.96 7.98 -7.18
N TYR A 324 1.63 8.23 -8.44
CA TYR A 324 0.24 8.07 -8.87
C TYR A 324 -0.13 6.59 -8.92
N GLU A 325 -1.42 6.31 -8.82
CA GLU A 325 -1.93 4.93 -8.87
C GLU A 325 -2.07 4.44 -10.30
N THR A 326 -1.90 3.14 -10.47
CA THR A 326 -2.23 2.42 -11.71
C THR A 326 -3.19 1.28 -11.38
N PHE A 327 -4.21 1.10 -12.20
CA PHE A 327 -5.23 0.08 -11.99
C PHE A 327 -5.63 -0.50 -13.34
N PHE A 328 -5.41 -1.78 -13.53
CA PHE A 328 -5.69 -2.49 -14.78
C PHE A 328 -6.61 -3.67 -14.50
N VAL A 329 -7.85 -3.57 -14.92
CA VAL A 329 -8.90 -4.59 -14.74
C VAL A 329 -9.63 -4.87 -16.02
#